data_ae81dd06666463914056b80c2b75dae7
#
_entry.id   ae81dd06666463914056b80c2b75dae7
#
_cell.length_a   1.000
_cell.length_b   1.000
_cell.length_c   1.000
_cell.angle_alpha   90.00
_cell.angle_beta   90.00
_cell.angle_gamma   90.00
#
_symmetry.space_group_name_H-M   'P 1'
#
loop_
_entity.id
_entity.type
_entity.pdbx_description
1 polymer ?
#
loop_
_entity_poly.entity_id
_entity_poly.type
_entity_poly.pdbx_seq_one_letter_code
_entity_poly.pdbx_strand_id
1 'polypeptide(L)'
;MVELKKDALKDVTTLSKTAPETLVKTKELLNQAVADLYVAHIALHQVHWYMRGRGFMVWHPKMDEYMDSLDGYLDEISERLITLGGKPYSTLTEFLQHSEIEEEVGEFRNVEESLERVLEIYRYFITLFQKALDVTDEEGDDVTNDIFVGAKADLEKTVWMLAAELGQAPGL
;
A
#
# COMPACT_ATOMS: atom_id res chain seq x y z
N MET A 1 -39.49 -3.85 -5.44
CA MET A 1 -38.80 -2.65 -5.93
C MET A 1 -39.11 -1.54 -4.94
N VAL A 2 -38.10 -1.03 -4.24
CA VAL A 2 -38.30 0.07 -3.27
C VAL A 2 -38.35 1.37 -4.08
N GLU A 3 -39.50 2.06 -4.07
CA GLU A 3 -39.67 3.32 -4.75
C GLU A 3 -39.08 4.43 -3.87
N LEU A 4 -37.92 4.95 -4.24
CA LEU A 4 -37.29 6.07 -3.54
C LEU A 4 -38.01 7.38 -3.88
N LYS A 5 -38.27 8.21 -2.88
CA LYS A 5 -38.87 9.53 -3.08
C LYS A 5 -37.97 10.38 -3.98
N LYS A 6 -38.55 11.11 -4.95
CA LYS A 6 -37.82 11.93 -5.93
C LYS A 6 -36.85 12.95 -5.31
N ASP A 7 -37.14 13.42 -4.10
CA ASP A 7 -36.27 14.37 -3.39
C ASP A 7 -34.98 13.70 -2.84
N ALA A 8 -35.07 12.45 -2.37
CA ALA A 8 -33.87 11.67 -1.95
C ALA A 8 -32.91 11.41 -3.12
N LEU A 9 -33.45 11.20 -4.34
CA LEU A 9 -32.63 11.02 -5.54
C LEU A 9 -31.93 12.31 -6.00
N LYS A 10 -32.50 13.48 -5.74
CA LYS A 10 -31.87 14.77 -6.07
C LYS A 10 -30.66 15.05 -5.18
N ASP A 11 -30.76 14.75 -3.88
CA ASP A 11 -29.66 14.93 -2.94
C ASP A 11 -28.46 14.00 -3.27
N VAL A 12 -28.74 12.72 -3.58
CA VAL A 12 -27.72 11.75 -4.01
C VAL A 12 -27.07 12.17 -5.34
N THR A 13 -27.84 12.70 -6.29
CA THR A 13 -27.32 13.16 -7.58
C THR A 13 -26.45 14.42 -7.44
N THR A 14 -26.73 15.26 -6.44
CA THR A 14 -25.93 16.47 -6.16
C THR A 14 -24.61 16.11 -5.52
N LEU A 15 -24.58 15.17 -4.59
CA LEU A 15 -23.35 14.62 -3.98
C LEU A 15 -22.43 13.99 -5.03
N SER A 16 -22.99 13.26 -6.01
CA SER A 16 -22.21 12.63 -7.10
C SER A 16 -21.57 13.64 -8.07
N LYS A 17 -22.07 14.86 -8.18
CA LYS A 17 -21.53 15.87 -9.10
C LYS A 17 -20.40 16.71 -8.53
N THR A 18 -20.22 16.73 -7.21
CA THR A 18 -19.19 17.51 -6.52
C THR A 18 -17.96 16.68 -6.11
N ALA A 19 -18.07 15.36 -6.10
CA ALA A 19 -17.03 14.46 -5.66
C ALA A 19 -15.69 14.48 -6.47
N PRO A 20 -15.64 14.68 -7.79
CA PRO A 20 -14.38 14.63 -8.54
C PRO A 20 -13.40 15.76 -8.25
N GLU A 21 -13.85 16.91 -7.80
CA GLU A 21 -12.97 18.08 -7.58
C GLU A 21 -12.51 18.22 -6.11
N THR A 22 -13.09 17.48 -5.18
CA THR A 22 -12.89 17.70 -3.74
C THR A 22 -11.85 16.81 -3.08
N LEU A 23 -11.43 15.70 -3.69
CA LEU A 23 -10.50 14.73 -3.10
C LEU A 23 -9.13 14.72 -3.80
N VAL A 24 -8.55 15.89 -4.03
CA VAL A 24 -7.32 16.03 -4.82
C VAL A 24 -6.14 15.39 -4.11
N LYS A 25 -5.93 15.69 -2.84
CA LYS A 25 -4.82 15.16 -2.05
C LYS A 25 -4.96 13.65 -1.83
N THR A 26 -6.18 13.16 -1.58
CA THR A 26 -6.47 11.74 -1.46
C THR A 26 -6.08 10.99 -2.74
N LYS A 27 -6.46 11.50 -3.92
CA LYS A 27 -6.11 10.89 -5.21
C LYS A 27 -4.61 10.89 -5.49
N GLU A 28 -3.91 11.94 -5.10
CA GLU A 28 -2.44 12.02 -5.19
C GLU A 28 -1.78 10.96 -4.32
N LEU A 29 -2.24 10.78 -3.07
CA LEU A 29 -1.72 9.75 -2.17
C LEU A 29 -2.06 8.33 -2.60
N LEU A 30 -3.25 8.10 -3.13
CA LEU A 30 -3.60 6.80 -3.72
C LEU A 30 -2.64 6.47 -4.88
N ASN A 31 -2.34 7.43 -5.77
CA ASN A 31 -1.40 7.22 -6.86
C ASN A 31 0.05 7.03 -6.37
N GLN A 32 0.46 7.74 -5.32
CA GLN A 32 1.76 7.51 -4.69
C GLN A 32 1.85 6.08 -4.16
N ALA A 33 0.83 5.62 -3.42
CA ALA A 33 0.78 4.25 -2.91
C ALA A 33 0.82 3.21 -4.03
N VAL A 34 0.11 3.44 -5.15
CA VAL A 34 0.13 2.55 -6.34
C VAL A 34 1.54 2.41 -6.90
N ALA A 35 2.27 3.52 -7.08
CA ALA A 35 3.64 3.47 -7.61
C ALA A 35 4.58 2.73 -6.66
N ASP A 36 4.52 3.05 -5.37
CA ASP A 36 5.38 2.47 -4.34
C ASP A 36 5.11 0.97 -4.13
N LEU A 37 3.84 0.56 -4.08
CA LEU A 37 3.46 -0.84 -3.93
C LEU A 37 3.99 -1.70 -5.08
N TYR A 38 3.94 -1.19 -6.31
CA TYR A 38 4.45 -1.91 -7.46
C TYR A 38 5.97 -2.08 -7.42
N VAL A 39 6.71 -1.03 -7.07
CA VAL A 39 8.18 -1.09 -6.93
C VAL A 39 8.57 -1.96 -5.73
N ALA A 40 7.84 -1.87 -4.62
CA ALA A 40 8.04 -2.75 -3.47
C ALA A 40 7.83 -4.22 -3.79
N HIS A 41 6.82 -4.56 -4.59
CA HIS A 41 6.59 -5.93 -5.04
C HIS A 41 7.83 -6.49 -5.78
N ILE A 42 8.44 -5.71 -6.67
CA ILE A 42 9.69 -6.10 -7.33
C ILE A 42 10.85 -6.21 -6.33
N ALA A 43 10.95 -5.31 -5.36
CA ALA A 43 11.97 -5.39 -4.31
C ALA A 43 11.82 -6.67 -3.45
N LEU A 44 10.60 -7.08 -3.13
CA LEU A 44 10.35 -8.33 -2.43
C LEU A 44 10.69 -9.56 -3.29
N HIS A 45 10.47 -9.52 -4.60
CA HIS A 45 10.95 -10.54 -5.52
C HIS A 45 12.49 -10.68 -5.49
N GLN A 46 13.20 -9.56 -5.44
CA GLN A 46 14.66 -9.61 -5.28
C GLN A 46 15.05 -10.26 -3.95
N VAL A 47 14.42 -9.89 -2.85
CA VAL A 47 14.61 -10.54 -1.54
C VAL A 47 14.37 -12.05 -1.64
N HIS A 48 13.25 -12.45 -2.23
CA HIS A 48 12.86 -13.85 -2.42
C HIS A 48 13.91 -14.66 -3.21
N TRP A 49 14.42 -14.12 -4.33
CA TRP A 49 15.35 -14.82 -5.20
C TRP A 49 16.79 -14.83 -4.71
N TYR A 50 17.23 -13.76 -4.05
CA TYR A 50 18.63 -13.58 -3.67
C TYR A 50 18.93 -13.93 -2.21
N MET A 51 17.91 -14.18 -1.40
CA MET A 51 18.06 -14.66 -0.02
C MET A 51 18.78 -16.00 0.02
N ARG A 52 19.70 -16.20 1.00
CA ARG A 52 20.36 -17.49 1.24
C ARG A 52 20.82 -17.62 2.68
N GLY A 53 21.05 -18.84 3.10
CA GLY A 53 21.62 -19.17 4.41
C GLY A 53 20.61 -19.76 5.38
N ARG A 54 20.92 -19.67 6.67
CA ARG A 54 20.08 -20.25 7.73
C ARG A 54 18.73 -19.53 7.77
N GLY A 55 17.63 -20.28 7.79
CA GLY A 55 16.27 -19.74 7.76
C GLY A 55 15.67 -19.64 6.35
N PHE A 56 16.44 -19.86 5.28
CA PHE A 56 15.95 -19.78 3.89
C PHE A 56 14.64 -20.55 3.65
N MET A 57 14.55 -21.79 4.12
CA MET A 57 13.35 -22.64 3.91
C MET A 57 12.08 -22.11 4.60
N VAL A 58 12.23 -21.23 5.57
CA VAL A 58 11.10 -20.58 6.27
C VAL A 58 10.76 -19.27 5.60
N TRP A 59 11.76 -18.46 5.29
CA TRP A 59 11.55 -17.07 4.85
C TRP A 59 11.35 -16.93 3.33
N HIS A 60 11.94 -17.79 2.53
CA HIS A 60 11.72 -17.79 1.08
C HIS A 60 10.24 -17.95 0.69
N PRO A 61 9.48 -18.95 1.18
CA PRO A 61 8.05 -19.02 0.91
C PRO A 61 7.24 -17.91 1.60
N LYS A 62 7.74 -17.33 2.68
CA LYS A 62 7.07 -16.21 3.36
C LYS A 62 7.07 -14.94 2.52
N MET A 63 8.06 -14.75 1.65
CA MET A 63 8.07 -13.63 0.71
C MET A 63 6.92 -13.71 -0.31
N ASP A 64 6.50 -14.91 -0.72
CA ASP A 64 5.33 -15.08 -1.59
C ASP A 64 4.06 -14.55 -0.91
N GLU A 65 3.85 -14.89 0.36
CA GLU A 65 2.71 -14.39 1.14
C GLU A 65 2.73 -12.85 1.28
N TYR A 66 3.92 -12.27 1.43
CA TYR A 66 4.08 -10.82 1.53
C TYR A 66 3.83 -10.12 0.19
N MET A 67 4.27 -10.70 -0.92
CA MET A 67 3.98 -10.20 -2.27
C MET A 67 2.48 -10.27 -2.57
N ASP A 68 1.82 -11.37 -2.25
CA ASP A 68 0.37 -11.52 -2.40
C ASP A 68 -0.39 -10.44 -1.60
N SER A 69 0.08 -10.12 -0.40
CA SER A 69 -0.52 -9.03 0.40
C SER A 69 -0.35 -7.66 -0.24
N LEU A 70 0.85 -7.36 -0.79
CA LEU A 70 1.09 -6.10 -1.50
C LEU A 70 0.24 -5.98 -2.77
N ASP A 71 0.08 -7.08 -3.51
CA ASP A 71 -0.79 -7.11 -4.69
C ASP A 71 -2.25 -6.85 -4.32
N GLY A 72 -2.71 -7.39 -3.19
CA GLY A 72 -4.04 -7.10 -2.67
C GLY A 72 -4.25 -5.61 -2.38
N TYR A 73 -3.30 -4.96 -1.72
CA TYR A 73 -3.37 -3.52 -1.47
C TYR A 73 -3.28 -2.70 -2.77
N LEU A 74 -2.41 -3.10 -3.69
CA LEU A 74 -2.26 -2.44 -5.00
C LEU A 74 -3.57 -2.43 -5.77
N ASP A 75 -4.26 -3.57 -5.83
CA ASP A 75 -5.54 -3.72 -6.52
C ASP A 75 -6.64 -2.86 -5.85
N GLU A 76 -6.83 -3.02 -4.54
CA GLU A 76 -7.85 -2.29 -3.78
C GLU A 76 -7.66 -0.77 -3.85
N ILE A 77 -6.44 -0.27 -3.71
CA ILE A 77 -6.10 1.16 -3.77
C ILE A 77 -6.30 1.70 -5.19
N SER A 78 -5.90 0.93 -6.21
CA SER A 78 -6.09 1.31 -7.61
C SER A 78 -7.57 1.39 -7.98
N GLU A 79 -8.37 0.39 -7.59
CA GLU A 79 -9.82 0.36 -7.82
C GLU A 79 -10.54 1.49 -7.05
N ARG A 80 -10.08 1.78 -5.82
CA ARG A 80 -10.60 2.93 -5.07
C ARG A 80 -10.34 4.24 -5.79
N LEU A 81 -9.14 4.45 -6.34
CA LEU A 81 -8.80 5.64 -7.12
C LEU A 81 -9.69 5.78 -8.36
N ILE A 82 -9.95 4.69 -9.08
CA ILE A 82 -10.89 4.68 -10.21
C ILE A 82 -12.31 5.03 -9.74
N THR A 83 -12.77 4.47 -8.63
CA THR A 83 -14.09 4.74 -8.05
C THR A 83 -14.27 6.22 -7.72
N LEU A 84 -13.21 6.91 -7.32
CA LEU A 84 -13.19 8.35 -7.08
C LEU A 84 -13.06 9.18 -8.37
N GLY A 85 -13.06 8.55 -9.55
CA GLY A 85 -12.89 9.21 -10.85
C GLY A 85 -11.44 9.64 -11.11
N GLY A 86 -10.47 9.11 -10.35
CA GLY A 86 -9.05 9.28 -10.60
C GLY A 86 -8.52 8.32 -11.68
N LYS A 87 -7.23 8.43 -11.97
CA LYS A 87 -6.54 7.59 -12.94
C LYS A 87 -5.26 7.03 -12.32
N PRO A 88 -5.24 5.74 -11.94
CA PRO A 88 -4.03 5.13 -11.39
C PRO A 88 -2.91 5.06 -12.43
N TYR A 89 -1.67 5.22 -11.97
CA TYR A 89 -0.50 4.86 -12.76
C TYR A 89 -0.59 3.40 -13.18
N SER A 90 -0.20 3.09 -14.42
CA SER A 90 -0.40 1.77 -15.01
C SER A 90 0.71 1.32 -15.94
N THR A 91 1.81 2.05 -15.98
CA THR A 91 3.00 1.70 -16.76
C THR A 91 4.24 1.63 -15.88
N LEU A 92 5.18 0.73 -16.23
CA LEU A 92 6.46 0.61 -15.52
C LEU A 92 7.20 1.96 -15.43
N THR A 93 7.11 2.77 -16.47
CA THR A 93 7.75 4.10 -16.51
C THR A 93 7.12 5.03 -15.48
N GLU A 94 5.79 5.06 -15.36
CA GLU A 94 5.10 5.87 -14.35
C GLU A 94 5.46 5.40 -12.93
N PHE A 95 5.48 4.09 -12.68
CA PHE A 95 5.85 3.56 -11.36
C PHE A 95 7.25 4.01 -10.96
N LEU A 96 8.25 3.83 -11.82
CA LEU A 96 9.62 4.25 -11.55
C LEU A 96 9.81 5.77 -11.42
N GLN A 97 9.00 6.56 -12.13
CA GLN A 97 9.07 8.01 -12.05
C GLN A 97 8.47 8.59 -10.77
N HIS A 98 7.52 7.88 -10.18
CA HIS A 98 6.73 8.38 -9.04
C HIS A 98 6.98 7.64 -7.74
N SER A 99 7.62 6.47 -7.77
CA SER A 99 7.96 5.75 -6.54
C SER A 99 9.04 6.46 -5.74
N GLU A 100 8.87 6.49 -4.43
CA GLU A 100 9.89 6.90 -3.44
C GLU A 100 10.75 5.71 -2.97
N ILE A 101 10.45 4.49 -3.42
CA ILE A 101 11.24 3.30 -3.12
C ILE A 101 12.36 3.18 -4.16
N GLU A 102 13.61 3.25 -3.70
CA GLU A 102 14.76 3.10 -4.57
C GLU A 102 14.95 1.64 -4.99
N GLU A 103 15.18 1.44 -6.29
CA GLU A 103 15.59 0.16 -6.82
C GLU A 103 17.03 -0.16 -6.42
N GLU A 104 17.27 -1.39 -6.02
CA GLU A 104 18.60 -1.92 -5.76
C GLU A 104 18.96 -2.96 -6.82
N VAL A 105 20.25 -3.13 -7.07
CA VAL A 105 20.74 -4.24 -7.88
C VAL A 105 20.62 -5.53 -7.07
N GLY A 106 20.05 -6.57 -7.68
CA GLY A 106 19.91 -7.88 -7.02
C GLY A 106 21.24 -8.51 -6.65
N GLU A 107 21.50 -8.63 -5.37
CA GLU A 107 22.70 -9.25 -4.81
C GLU A 107 22.33 -10.30 -3.76
N PHE A 108 23.15 -11.36 -3.67
CA PHE A 108 22.94 -12.38 -2.64
C PHE A 108 23.17 -11.81 -1.24
N ARG A 109 22.17 -11.95 -0.39
CA ARG A 109 22.18 -11.52 1.00
C ARG A 109 21.86 -12.69 1.94
N ASN A 110 22.32 -12.62 3.17
CA ASN A 110 21.85 -13.55 4.19
C ASN A 110 20.39 -13.22 4.57
N VAL A 111 19.77 -14.13 5.34
CA VAL A 111 18.34 -13.97 5.73
C VAL A 111 18.12 -12.71 6.56
N GLU A 112 19.01 -12.39 7.51
CA GLU A 112 18.87 -11.21 8.37
C GLU A 112 18.88 -9.92 7.55
N GLU A 113 19.87 -9.72 6.67
CA GLU A 113 19.94 -8.57 5.75
C GLU A 113 18.72 -8.48 4.82
N SER A 114 18.21 -9.62 4.39
CA SER A 114 17.00 -9.71 3.57
C SER A 114 15.77 -9.27 4.32
N LEU A 115 15.59 -9.69 5.57
CA LEU A 115 14.46 -9.29 6.42
C LEU A 115 14.55 -7.82 6.84
N GLU A 116 15.75 -7.28 7.05
CA GLU A 116 15.95 -5.86 7.32
C GLU A 116 15.45 -5.00 6.15
N ARG A 117 15.72 -5.42 4.89
CA ARG A 117 15.18 -4.70 3.71
C ARG A 117 13.66 -4.73 3.65
N VAL A 118 13.02 -5.85 3.95
CA VAL A 118 11.55 -5.94 4.01
C VAL A 118 11.00 -5.04 5.12
N LEU A 119 11.65 -5.05 6.28
CA LEU A 119 11.27 -4.25 7.43
C LEU A 119 11.34 -2.74 7.13
N GLU A 120 12.37 -2.30 6.41
CA GLU A 120 12.52 -0.92 5.95
C GLU A 120 11.38 -0.49 5.02
N ILE A 121 11.08 -1.30 4.00
CA ILE A 121 9.98 -1.04 3.05
C ILE A 121 8.64 -0.97 3.78
N TYR A 122 8.37 -1.87 4.72
CA TYR A 122 7.10 -1.90 5.44
C TYR A 122 6.94 -0.73 6.41
N ARG A 123 8.02 -0.29 7.07
CA ARG A 123 8.01 0.94 7.88
C ARG A 123 7.77 2.20 7.04
N TYR A 124 8.29 2.24 5.82
CA TYR A 124 7.97 3.28 4.87
C TYR A 124 6.46 3.31 4.59
N PHE A 125 5.84 2.16 4.26
CA PHE A 125 4.39 2.10 4.02
C PHE A 125 3.56 2.48 5.23
N ILE A 126 3.95 2.10 6.44
CA ILE A 126 3.26 2.54 7.66
C ILE A 126 3.24 4.07 7.75
N THR A 127 4.35 4.71 7.42
CA THR A 127 4.45 6.18 7.40
C THR A 127 3.60 6.80 6.29
N LEU A 128 3.64 6.25 5.08
CA LEU A 128 2.82 6.70 3.95
C LEU A 128 1.32 6.52 4.25
N PHE A 129 0.92 5.38 4.80
CA PHE A 129 -0.49 5.12 5.13
C PHE A 129 -0.97 5.98 6.29
N GLN A 130 -0.12 6.30 7.27
CA GLN A 130 -0.47 7.30 8.29
C GLN A 130 -0.76 8.67 7.65
N LYS A 131 0.08 9.12 6.73
CA LYS A 131 -0.17 10.36 5.98
C LYS A 131 -1.47 10.30 5.18
N ALA A 132 -1.79 9.13 4.61
CA ALA A 132 -3.03 8.94 3.89
C ALA A 132 -4.26 9.01 4.83
N LEU A 133 -4.16 8.45 6.04
CA LEU A 133 -5.21 8.58 7.06
C LEU A 133 -5.47 10.04 7.42
N ASP A 134 -4.41 10.82 7.66
CA ASP A 134 -4.52 12.24 8.02
C ASP A 134 -5.21 13.04 6.89
N VAL A 135 -4.84 12.79 5.64
CA VAL A 135 -5.41 13.50 4.49
C VAL A 135 -6.85 13.08 4.18
N THR A 136 -7.16 11.79 4.27
CA THR A 136 -8.53 11.30 4.04
C THR A 136 -9.50 11.78 5.12
N ASP A 137 -9.03 11.94 6.37
CA ASP A 137 -9.80 12.56 7.45
C ASP A 137 -10.05 14.05 7.16
N GLU A 138 -9.02 14.81 6.75
CA GLU A 138 -9.16 16.23 6.36
C GLU A 138 -10.15 16.43 5.19
N GLU A 139 -10.14 15.54 4.20
CA GLU A 139 -10.98 15.63 3.01
C GLU A 139 -12.35 14.94 3.21
N GLY A 140 -12.58 14.25 4.34
CA GLY A 140 -13.84 13.59 4.68
C GLY A 140 -14.13 12.34 3.84
N ASP A 141 -13.10 11.59 3.45
CA ASP A 141 -13.22 10.34 2.71
C ASP A 141 -13.06 9.12 3.64
N ASP A 142 -14.09 8.85 4.41
CA ASP A 142 -14.14 7.75 5.37
C ASP A 142 -13.87 6.38 4.72
N VAL A 143 -14.30 6.18 3.47
CA VAL A 143 -14.13 4.90 2.77
C VAL A 143 -12.68 4.65 2.40
N THR A 144 -11.98 5.65 1.88
CA THR A 144 -10.53 5.53 1.62
C THR A 144 -9.74 5.45 2.93
N ASN A 145 -10.18 6.18 3.97
CA ASN A 145 -9.59 6.09 5.30
C ASN A 145 -9.63 4.66 5.84
N ASP A 146 -10.78 3.97 5.77
CA ASP A 146 -10.95 2.60 6.25
C ASP A 146 -10.02 1.60 5.53
N ILE A 147 -9.82 1.75 4.22
CA ILE A 147 -8.85 0.96 3.45
C ILE A 147 -7.43 1.10 4.05
N PHE A 148 -6.99 2.33 4.30
CA PHE A 148 -5.66 2.56 4.88
C PHE A 148 -5.56 2.15 6.35
N VAL A 149 -6.63 2.22 7.13
CA VAL A 149 -6.67 1.66 8.51
C VAL A 149 -6.39 0.17 8.47
N GLY A 150 -7.09 -0.59 7.62
CA GLY A 150 -6.91 -2.03 7.48
C GLY A 150 -5.49 -2.39 7.02
N ALA A 151 -5.04 -1.80 5.93
CA ALA A 151 -3.70 -2.06 5.38
C ALA A 151 -2.58 -1.71 6.39
N LYS A 152 -2.68 -0.56 7.07
CA LYS A 152 -1.70 -0.15 8.08
C LYS A 152 -1.66 -1.12 9.26
N ALA A 153 -2.80 -1.57 9.77
CA ALA A 153 -2.87 -2.51 10.89
C ALA A 153 -2.17 -3.86 10.55
N ASP A 154 -2.35 -4.36 9.34
CA ASP A 154 -1.69 -5.58 8.88
C ASP A 154 -0.17 -5.40 8.72
N LEU A 155 0.27 -4.26 8.20
CA LEU A 155 1.70 -3.93 8.09
C LEU A 155 2.35 -3.77 9.46
N GLU A 156 1.71 -3.09 10.41
CA GLU A 156 2.21 -2.96 11.79
C GLU A 156 2.41 -4.32 12.46
N LYS A 157 1.47 -5.23 12.28
CA LYS A 157 1.58 -6.61 12.78
C LYS A 157 2.75 -7.34 12.12
N THR A 158 2.93 -7.20 10.81
CA THR A 158 4.04 -7.83 10.08
C THR A 158 5.38 -7.26 10.51
N VAL A 159 5.49 -5.94 10.67
CA VAL A 159 6.67 -5.26 11.22
C VAL A 159 7.02 -5.75 12.61
N TRP A 160 6.02 -5.92 13.49
CA TRP A 160 6.26 -6.51 14.80
C TRP A 160 6.84 -7.93 14.70
N MET A 161 6.30 -8.78 13.83
CA MET A 161 6.78 -10.16 13.67
C MET A 161 8.20 -10.21 13.09
N LEU A 162 8.50 -9.40 12.08
CA LEU A 162 9.84 -9.30 11.47
C LEU A 162 10.88 -8.74 12.45
N ALA A 163 10.53 -7.69 13.18
CA ALA A 163 11.41 -7.10 14.19
C ALA A 163 11.71 -8.11 15.33
N ALA A 164 10.70 -8.88 15.77
CA ALA A 164 10.87 -9.91 16.78
C ALA A 164 11.81 -11.03 16.31
N GLU A 165 11.72 -11.46 15.04
CA GLU A 165 12.67 -12.43 14.44
C GLU A 165 14.11 -11.90 14.43
N LEU A 166 14.29 -10.62 14.18
CA LEU A 166 15.59 -9.95 14.21
C LEU A 166 16.07 -9.57 15.61
N GLY A 167 15.31 -9.92 16.65
CA GLY A 167 15.63 -9.55 18.05
C GLY A 167 15.50 -8.05 18.33
N GLN A 168 14.71 -7.33 17.54
CA GLN A 168 14.49 -5.89 17.63
C GLN A 168 13.11 -5.57 18.22
N ALA A 169 12.97 -4.35 18.76
CA ALA A 169 11.64 -3.78 19.04
C ALA A 169 10.96 -3.37 17.72
N PRO A 170 9.60 -3.36 17.66
CA PRO A 170 8.89 -3.02 16.43
C PRO A 170 9.24 -1.63 15.88
N GLY A 171 9.43 -0.63 16.76
CA GLY A 171 9.79 0.73 16.36
C GLY A 171 8.67 1.43 15.57
N LEU A 172 7.42 1.22 16.01
CA LEU A 172 6.21 1.83 15.43
C LEU A 172 5.89 3.17 16.09
#